data_505eb26446a6e1c3a0576146e5749ed7
#
_entry.id   505eb26446a6e1c3a0576146e5749ed7
#
_cell.length_a   1.000
_cell.length_b   1.000
_cell.length_c   1.000
_cell.angle_alpha   90.00
_cell.angle_beta   90.00
_cell.angle_gamma   90.00
#
_symmetry.space_group_name_H-M   'P 1'
#
loop_
_entity.id
_entity.type
_entity.pdbx_description
1 polymer ?
#
loop_
_entity_poly.entity_id
_entity_poly.type
_entity_poly.pdbx_seq_one_letter_code
_entity_poly.pdbx_strand_id
1 'polypeptide(L)'
;QVSLVGSEMCIRHRHEFLQSKKAPKLSNLQYGVIGLGDSSYEFFCQTAKDFDNFLAKLGAKSFVDRLDCDVDYEESATEWRAKALEQVKETLSTGTEADVVQLPVGQAAAGHSQYTKQNPYTATLLTSQKITGRDSGKDVRHIEIDLDESGITYQPGDALGVWFENSSELANQILSKVGLSGIESVDVDGDNLSIHSALVSKFEITSSNPQLVTKFAELSGSKKLIKLVEDKDKLREYAGNTQVVDVLAEKKTKLSADELIGLLRKLTPRLYSIASSQAEVDEEVHLTVGLVEYQKGEESRLGGASSFLAQRLEEGGEVKVFVENNNNFKLPQDDNTPIIMVGPGTGIAPFRSFVQERENNDAEGKTWLFFGDRTFTQDFLYQVEWQKYLKSGALTKLDVAFSRDQKEKVYVQERLIEQAAQVWQWLQEGAYLYVCGDATRMAKDVHEALVTIAEKHGNQSREQAEQYINDLRKAKRYQRDVY
;
A
#
# COMPACT_ATOMS: atom_id res chain seq x y z
N GLN A 1 21.50 -22.93 -1.32
CA GLN A 1 20.15 -22.33 -1.44
C GLN A 1 20.23 -20.83 -1.11
N VAL A 2 20.18 -19.99 -2.12
CA VAL A 2 20.13 -18.55 -1.92
C VAL A 2 18.66 -18.13 -1.96
N SER A 3 18.04 -18.03 -0.81
CA SER A 3 16.76 -17.37 -0.67
C SER A 3 16.98 -15.87 -0.87
N LEU A 4 16.42 -15.30 -1.93
CA LEU A 4 16.45 -13.87 -2.23
C LEU A 4 15.31 -13.15 -1.48
N VAL A 5 15.30 -13.23 -0.15
CA VAL A 5 14.53 -12.31 0.67
C VAL A 5 15.50 -11.19 1.04
N GLY A 6 15.50 -10.15 0.23
CA GLY A 6 16.32 -8.97 0.46
C GLY A 6 15.43 -7.72 0.43
N SER A 7 15.86 -6.65 1.14
CA SER A 7 15.26 -5.34 0.99
C SER A 7 15.25 -4.91 -0.50
N GLU A 8 14.30 -4.08 -0.90
CA GLU A 8 14.12 -3.58 -2.27
C GLU A 8 15.44 -3.14 -2.95
N MET A 9 16.38 -2.66 -2.16
CA MET A 9 17.70 -2.23 -2.61
C MET A 9 18.67 -3.37 -2.92
N CYS A 10 18.62 -4.48 -2.18
CA CYS A 10 19.40 -5.68 -2.51
C CYS A 10 18.88 -6.30 -3.81
N ILE A 11 17.57 -6.25 -4.04
CA ILE A 11 16.92 -6.70 -5.28
C ILE A 11 17.37 -5.83 -6.45
N ARG A 12 17.37 -4.49 -6.31
CA ARG A 12 17.78 -3.56 -7.36
C ARG A 12 19.26 -3.71 -7.76
N HIS A 13 20.18 -3.79 -6.79
CA HIS A 13 21.60 -4.01 -7.09
C HIS A 13 21.85 -5.36 -7.78
N ARG A 14 21.13 -6.41 -7.38
CA ARG A 14 21.23 -7.71 -8.04
C ARG A 14 20.64 -7.69 -9.45
N HIS A 15 19.53 -6.99 -9.63
CA HIS A 15 18.92 -6.76 -10.93
C HIS A 15 19.90 -6.06 -11.89
N GLU A 16 20.51 -4.94 -11.47
CA GLU A 16 21.51 -4.21 -12.23
C GLU A 16 22.78 -5.05 -12.49
N PHE A 17 23.24 -5.81 -11.47
CA PHE A 17 24.42 -6.66 -11.61
C PHE A 17 24.19 -7.81 -12.61
N LEU A 18 23.05 -8.51 -12.53
CA LEU A 18 22.73 -9.62 -13.43
C LEU A 18 22.55 -9.16 -14.89
N GLN A 19 22.16 -7.91 -15.09
CA GLN A 19 22.06 -7.29 -16.42
C GLN A 19 23.42 -6.82 -16.95
N SER A 20 24.41 -6.63 -16.10
CA SER A 20 25.71 -6.07 -16.44
C SER A 20 26.60 -7.09 -17.16
N LYS A 21 27.58 -6.60 -17.91
CA LYS A 21 28.65 -7.43 -18.53
C LYS A 21 29.54 -8.16 -17.52
N LYS A 22 29.45 -7.82 -16.24
CA LYS A 22 30.23 -8.42 -15.13
C LYS A 22 29.52 -9.65 -14.50
N ALA A 23 28.26 -9.92 -14.92
CA ALA A 23 27.52 -11.06 -14.40
C ALA A 23 28.20 -12.40 -14.80
N PRO A 24 28.40 -13.32 -13.85
CA PRO A 24 29.03 -14.62 -14.16
C PRO A 24 28.08 -15.52 -14.97
N LYS A 25 28.64 -16.48 -15.68
CA LYS A 25 27.85 -17.57 -16.24
C LYS A 25 27.30 -18.45 -15.11
N LEU A 26 26.02 -18.80 -15.17
CA LEU A 26 25.30 -19.53 -14.13
C LEU A 26 24.83 -20.92 -14.60
N SER A 27 25.61 -21.57 -15.46
CA SER A 27 25.24 -22.85 -16.09
C SER A 27 24.95 -24.00 -15.09
N ASN A 28 25.43 -23.89 -13.86
CA ASN A 28 25.20 -24.88 -12.79
C ASN A 28 24.09 -24.46 -11.80
N LEU A 29 23.43 -23.31 -12.04
CA LEU A 29 22.35 -22.83 -11.19
C LEU A 29 21.01 -23.37 -11.70
N GLN A 30 20.22 -23.92 -10.78
CA GLN A 30 18.80 -24.16 -10.99
C GLN A 30 18.00 -23.15 -10.16
N TYR A 31 16.86 -22.66 -10.72
CA TYR A 31 16.09 -21.62 -10.07
C TYR A 31 14.59 -21.76 -10.35
N GLY A 32 13.77 -21.17 -9.48
CA GLY A 32 12.37 -20.90 -9.70
C GLY A 32 12.08 -19.44 -9.29
N VAL A 33 11.17 -18.79 -9.99
CA VAL A 33 10.80 -17.41 -9.74
C VAL A 33 9.31 -17.32 -9.46
N ILE A 34 8.98 -16.66 -8.37
CA ILE A 34 7.61 -16.22 -8.08
C ILE A 34 7.63 -14.69 -7.95
N GLY A 35 6.74 -14.02 -8.69
CA GLY A 35 6.53 -12.59 -8.62
C GLY A 35 5.24 -12.29 -7.85
N LEU A 36 5.32 -11.38 -6.90
CA LEU A 36 4.16 -10.81 -6.23
C LEU A 36 3.94 -9.40 -6.77
N GLY A 37 2.71 -9.09 -7.14
CA GLY A 37 2.38 -7.78 -7.69
C GLY A 37 0.88 -7.50 -7.60
N ASP A 38 0.49 -6.36 -8.13
CA ASP A 38 -0.89 -5.99 -8.36
C ASP A 38 -1.03 -5.66 -9.85
N SER A 39 -1.92 -6.36 -10.54
CA SER A 39 -2.13 -6.22 -11.98
C SER A 39 -2.68 -4.84 -12.38
N SER A 40 -3.13 -4.02 -11.44
CA SER A 40 -3.49 -2.62 -11.67
C SER A 40 -2.27 -1.71 -11.89
N TYR A 41 -1.06 -2.13 -11.48
CA TYR A 41 0.16 -1.36 -11.67
C TYR A 41 0.85 -1.67 -13.01
N GLU A 42 1.49 -0.64 -13.57
CA GLU A 42 2.16 -0.69 -14.88
C GLU A 42 3.21 -1.82 -14.99
N PHE A 43 3.97 -2.05 -13.92
CA PHE A 43 5.07 -3.01 -13.88
C PHE A 43 4.69 -4.31 -13.13
N PHE A 44 3.47 -4.80 -13.36
CA PHE A 44 2.99 -6.04 -12.75
C PHE A 44 4.00 -7.18 -12.87
N CYS A 45 4.54 -7.63 -11.73
CA CYS A 45 5.58 -8.67 -11.63
C CYS A 45 6.80 -8.43 -12.53
N GLN A 46 7.08 -7.18 -12.94
CA GLN A 46 8.16 -6.90 -13.91
C GLN A 46 9.53 -7.35 -13.39
N THR A 47 9.82 -7.12 -12.11
CA THR A 47 11.08 -7.55 -11.49
C THR A 47 11.26 -9.07 -11.57
N ALA A 48 10.21 -9.86 -11.36
CA ALA A 48 10.25 -11.30 -11.48
C ALA A 48 10.51 -11.75 -12.93
N LYS A 49 9.87 -11.09 -13.90
CA LYS A 49 10.08 -11.29 -15.34
C LYS A 49 11.52 -10.99 -15.74
N ASP A 50 12.08 -9.92 -15.21
CA ASP A 50 13.45 -9.53 -15.50
C ASP A 50 14.46 -10.53 -14.91
N PHE A 51 14.31 -10.94 -13.65
CA PHE A 51 15.16 -11.95 -13.02
C PHE A 51 15.12 -13.28 -13.78
N ASP A 52 13.94 -13.75 -14.15
CA ASP A 52 13.77 -14.97 -14.93
C ASP A 52 14.55 -14.89 -16.26
N ASN A 53 14.38 -13.78 -16.98
CA ASN A 53 15.08 -13.53 -18.25
C ASN A 53 16.59 -13.42 -18.07
N PHE A 54 17.08 -12.75 -17.01
CA PHE A 54 18.53 -12.59 -16.78
C PHE A 54 19.18 -13.91 -16.39
N LEU A 55 18.57 -14.68 -15.49
CA LEU A 55 19.08 -15.97 -15.08
C LEU A 55 19.15 -16.94 -16.27
N ALA A 56 18.11 -16.98 -17.10
CA ALA A 56 18.11 -17.79 -18.31
C ALA A 56 19.21 -17.37 -19.30
N LYS A 57 19.40 -16.06 -19.53
CA LYS A 57 20.48 -15.53 -20.41
C LYS A 57 21.88 -15.86 -19.87
N LEU A 58 22.06 -15.95 -18.57
CA LEU A 58 23.31 -16.33 -17.93
C LEU A 58 23.55 -17.83 -17.90
N GLY A 59 22.62 -18.63 -18.45
CA GLY A 59 22.73 -20.08 -18.61
C GLY A 59 22.17 -20.90 -17.46
N ALA A 60 21.48 -20.26 -16.49
CA ALA A 60 20.76 -20.98 -15.44
C ALA A 60 19.52 -21.68 -15.99
N LYS A 61 19.11 -22.77 -15.35
CA LYS A 61 17.93 -23.57 -15.76
C LYS A 61 16.80 -23.42 -14.75
N SER A 62 15.62 -23.02 -15.22
CA SER A 62 14.42 -23.08 -14.38
C SER A 62 14.04 -24.54 -14.14
N PHE A 63 13.74 -24.88 -12.88
CA PHE A 63 13.20 -26.20 -12.51
C PHE A 63 11.67 -26.17 -12.35
N VAL A 64 11.06 -24.99 -12.33
CA VAL A 64 9.61 -24.77 -12.25
C VAL A 64 9.27 -23.51 -13.01
N ASP A 65 8.12 -23.47 -13.68
CA ASP A 65 7.66 -22.31 -14.41
C ASP A 65 7.48 -21.09 -13.47
N ARG A 66 7.81 -19.90 -13.99
CA ARG A 66 7.59 -18.67 -13.25
C ARG A 66 6.11 -18.46 -13.00
N LEU A 67 5.76 -18.09 -11.78
CA LEU A 67 4.43 -17.64 -11.39
C LEU A 67 4.42 -16.13 -11.17
N ASP A 68 3.54 -15.43 -11.86
CA ASP A 68 3.25 -14.00 -11.64
C ASP A 68 1.92 -13.91 -10.87
N CYS A 69 2.00 -13.62 -9.57
CA CYS A 69 0.85 -13.54 -8.66
C CYS A 69 0.29 -12.13 -8.59
N ASP A 70 -1.03 -12.03 -8.58
CA ASP A 70 -1.78 -10.79 -8.27
C ASP A 70 -2.00 -10.66 -6.75
N VAL A 71 -2.83 -9.72 -6.33
CA VAL A 71 -3.11 -9.43 -4.90
C VAL A 71 -3.72 -10.61 -4.12
N ASP A 72 -4.35 -11.54 -4.80
CA ASP A 72 -4.94 -12.79 -4.28
C ASP A 72 -3.99 -14.00 -4.44
N TYR A 73 -2.73 -13.80 -4.13
CA TYR A 73 -1.64 -14.73 -4.44
C TYR A 73 -1.59 -16.01 -3.58
N GLU A 74 -2.28 -16.07 -2.46
CA GLU A 74 -2.05 -17.10 -1.42
C GLU A 74 -2.25 -18.52 -1.93
N GLU A 75 -3.31 -18.77 -2.70
CA GLU A 75 -3.62 -20.10 -3.25
C GLU A 75 -2.61 -20.48 -4.33
N SER A 76 -2.43 -19.62 -5.33
CA SER A 76 -1.51 -19.86 -6.45
C SER A 76 -0.06 -19.98 -6.00
N ALA A 77 0.38 -19.16 -5.01
CA ALA A 77 1.70 -19.28 -4.42
C ALA A 77 1.88 -20.58 -3.61
N THR A 78 0.82 -21.05 -2.94
CA THR A 78 0.86 -22.31 -2.20
C THR A 78 0.98 -23.49 -3.14
N GLU A 79 0.22 -23.53 -4.23
CA GLU A 79 0.32 -24.55 -5.26
C GLU A 79 1.70 -24.55 -5.94
N TRP A 80 2.18 -23.37 -6.32
CA TRP A 80 3.50 -23.22 -6.94
C TRP A 80 4.61 -23.72 -6.00
N ARG A 81 4.53 -23.35 -4.71
CA ARG A 81 5.48 -23.83 -3.70
C ARG A 81 5.47 -25.35 -3.56
N ALA A 82 4.30 -25.98 -3.58
CA ALA A 82 4.18 -27.43 -3.51
C ALA A 82 4.86 -28.09 -4.73
N LYS A 83 4.59 -27.61 -5.95
CA LYS A 83 5.23 -28.07 -7.19
C LYS A 83 6.75 -27.86 -7.16
N ALA A 84 7.21 -26.69 -6.72
CA ALA A 84 8.62 -26.38 -6.60
C ALA A 84 9.34 -27.32 -5.63
N LEU A 85 8.75 -27.60 -4.46
CA LEU A 85 9.32 -28.53 -3.47
C LEU A 85 9.37 -29.96 -3.97
N GLU A 86 8.37 -30.42 -4.74
CA GLU A 86 8.36 -31.76 -5.34
C GLU A 86 9.51 -31.92 -6.34
N GLN A 87 9.70 -30.94 -7.23
CA GLN A 87 10.77 -30.98 -8.22
C GLN A 87 12.17 -30.86 -7.60
N VAL A 88 12.32 -30.04 -6.54
CA VAL A 88 13.57 -29.97 -5.79
C VAL A 88 13.86 -31.30 -5.09
N LYS A 89 12.88 -31.98 -4.50
CA LYS A 89 13.04 -33.31 -3.89
C LYS A 89 13.48 -34.35 -4.92
N GLU A 90 12.89 -34.39 -6.10
CA GLU A 90 13.30 -35.27 -7.19
C GLU A 90 14.77 -35.05 -7.60
N THR A 91 15.18 -33.78 -7.68
CA THR A 91 16.55 -33.41 -8.06
C THR A 91 17.58 -33.74 -6.98
N LEU A 92 17.21 -33.62 -5.69
CA LEU A 92 18.10 -33.88 -4.56
C LEU A 92 18.16 -35.35 -4.16
N SER A 93 17.15 -36.16 -4.47
CA SER A 93 17.13 -37.60 -4.17
C SER A 93 18.18 -38.43 -4.94
N THR A 94 18.90 -37.80 -5.87
CA THR A 94 20.03 -38.42 -6.62
C THR A 94 21.40 -38.08 -6.02
N GLY A 95 21.50 -37.38 -4.89
CA GLY A 95 22.76 -36.98 -4.23
C GLY A 95 22.79 -37.43 -2.78
N THR A 96 23.95 -37.99 -2.34
CA THR A 96 24.28 -38.44 -1.00
C THR A 96 23.83 -37.50 0.13
N GLU A 97 23.36 -38.08 1.24
CA GLU A 97 22.98 -37.42 2.49
C GLU A 97 23.93 -36.30 2.89
N ALA A 98 23.46 -35.07 2.80
CA ALA A 98 24.10 -33.92 3.40
C ALA A 98 23.43 -33.64 4.75
N ASP A 99 24.25 -33.49 5.79
CA ASP A 99 23.84 -33.08 7.14
C ASP A 99 22.90 -31.87 7.05
N VAL A 100 21.68 -32.04 7.55
CA VAL A 100 20.72 -30.94 7.70
C VAL A 100 21.22 -30.05 8.84
N VAL A 101 21.97 -29.03 8.51
CA VAL A 101 22.21 -27.93 9.46
C VAL A 101 20.88 -27.18 9.61
N GLN A 102 20.18 -27.44 10.71
CA GLN A 102 19.09 -26.58 11.14
C GLN A 102 19.68 -25.19 11.41
N LEU A 103 19.50 -24.29 10.45
CA LEU A 103 19.67 -22.87 10.75
C LEU A 103 18.68 -22.52 11.87
N PRO A 104 19.11 -21.83 12.93
CA PRO A 104 18.20 -21.36 13.95
C PRO A 104 17.17 -20.49 13.23
N VAL A 105 15.94 -20.94 13.18
CA VAL A 105 14.79 -20.08 12.90
C VAL A 105 14.88 -19.04 14.01
N GLY A 106 15.22 -17.80 13.65
CA GLY A 106 15.24 -16.71 14.60
C GLY A 106 13.92 -16.76 15.36
N GLN A 107 14.01 -16.81 16.67
CA GLN A 107 12.85 -16.69 17.53
C GLN A 107 12.11 -15.43 17.05
N ALA A 108 10.92 -15.63 16.52
CA ALA A 108 10.01 -14.53 16.24
C ALA A 108 9.89 -13.73 17.53
N ALA A 109 10.22 -12.45 17.46
CA ALA A 109 10.00 -11.53 18.57
C ALA A 109 8.55 -11.68 19.03
N ALA A 110 8.38 -11.74 20.34
CA ALA A 110 7.08 -11.83 21.00
C ALA A 110 6.13 -10.78 20.42
N GLY A 111 4.91 -11.20 20.01
CA GLY A 111 3.86 -10.29 19.61
C GLY A 111 3.14 -10.61 18.30
N HIS A 112 3.10 -11.86 17.84
CA HIS A 112 2.15 -12.19 16.78
C HIS A 112 0.75 -12.26 17.40
N SER A 113 -0.06 -11.24 17.10
CA SER A 113 -1.50 -11.30 17.33
C SER A 113 -2.07 -12.59 16.73
N GLN A 114 -2.99 -13.24 17.44
CA GLN A 114 -3.74 -14.38 16.90
C GLN A 114 -4.64 -13.98 15.71
N TYR A 115 -4.82 -12.68 15.52
CA TYR A 115 -5.65 -12.11 14.46
C TYR A 115 -4.79 -11.75 13.24
N THR A 116 -5.21 -12.25 12.09
CA THR A 116 -4.52 -12.12 10.81
C THR A 116 -5.52 -11.74 9.71
N LYS A 117 -5.03 -11.49 8.50
CA LYS A 117 -5.87 -11.26 7.32
C LYS A 117 -6.93 -12.37 7.15
N GLN A 118 -6.57 -13.65 7.41
CA GLN A 118 -7.47 -14.80 7.29
C GLN A 118 -8.36 -15.01 8.52
N ASN A 119 -7.94 -14.52 9.67
CA ASN A 119 -8.68 -14.60 10.93
C ASN A 119 -8.71 -13.21 11.59
N PRO A 120 -9.45 -12.23 11.04
CA PRO A 120 -9.50 -10.88 11.57
C PRO A 120 -10.27 -10.81 12.90
N TYR A 121 -9.94 -9.81 13.70
CA TYR A 121 -10.72 -9.45 14.88
C TYR A 121 -11.97 -8.67 14.46
N THR A 122 -13.11 -8.94 15.10
CA THR A 122 -14.31 -8.12 14.94
C THR A 122 -14.28 -7.00 15.99
N ALA A 123 -13.94 -5.82 15.55
CA ALA A 123 -13.81 -4.59 16.31
C ALA A 123 -15.06 -3.71 16.18
N THR A 124 -15.19 -2.70 17.03
CA THR A 124 -16.31 -1.75 17.00
C THR A 124 -15.85 -0.37 16.53
N LEU A 125 -16.57 0.24 15.60
CA LEU A 125 -16.35 1.65 15.23
C LEU A 125 -16.86 2.55 16.36
N LEU A 126 -15.98 3.34 16.98
CA LEU A 126 -16.34 4.32 18.01
C LEU A 126 -16.72 5.66 17.40
N THR A 127 -15.91 6.15 16.48
CA THR A 127 -16.02 7.51 15.92
C THR A 127 -15.70 7.52 14.43
N SER A 128 -16.48 8.28 13.66
CA SER A 128 -16.21 8.62 12.25
C SER A 128 -16.41 10.12 12.03
N GLN A 129 -15.42 10.92 12.46
CA GLN A 129 -15.51 12.37 12.44
C GLN A 129 -14.85 12.98 11.20
N LYS A 130 -15.59 13.79 10.43
CA LYS A 130 -15.00 14.60 9.36
C LYS A 130 -14.08 15.66 9.95
N ILE A 131 -12.81 15.67 9.55
CA ILE A 131 -11.76 16.60 10.00
C ILE A 131 -11.32 17.62 8.95
N THR A 132 -11.90 17.57 7.75
CA THR A 132 -11.83 18.65 6.76
C THR A 132 -12.99 19.63 6.96
N GLY A 133 -12.76 20.91 6.63
CA GLY A 133 -13.77 21.95 6.74
C GLY A 133 -14.98 21.74 5.81
N ARG A 134 -16.05 22.50 6.03
CA ARG A 134 -17.32 22.34 5.28
C ARG A 134 -17.15 22.58 3.78
N ASP A 135 -16.32 23.57 3.43
CA ASP A 135 -16.10 24.00 2.05
C ASP A 135 -14.89 23.27 1.40
N SER A 136 -14.33 22.28 2.07
CA SER A 136 -13.30 21.44 1.47
C SER A 136 -13.85 20.63 0.31
N GLY A 137 -13.11 20.59 -0.78
CA GLY A 137 -13.37 19.66 -1.87
C GLY A 137 -12.94 18.21 -1.59
N LYS A 138 -12.68 17.88 -0.30
CA LYS A 138 -12.35 16.54 0.19
C LYS A 138 -13.20 16.21 1.41
N ASP A 139 -13.47 14.94 1.62
CA ASP A 139 -13.94 14.40 2.89
C ASP A 139 -12.82 13.54 3.48
N VAL A 140 -12.16 14.03 4.53
CA VAL A 140 -11.18 13.25 5.29
C VAL A 140 -11.70 13.06 6.70
N ARG A 141 -11.65 11.84 7.17
CA ARG A 141 -12.20 11.46 8.47
C ARG A 141 -11.15 10.94 9.40
N HIS A 142 -11.30 11.30 10.65
CA HIS A 142 -10.70 10.64 11.79
C HIS A 142 -11.61 9.50 12.20
N ILE A 143 -11.06 8.30 12.23
CA ILE A 143 -11.78 7.06 12.58
C ILE A 143 -11.15 6.50 13.84
N GLU A 144 -11.97 6.20 14.84
CA GLU A 144 -11.56 5.51 16.07
C GLU A 144 -12.23 4.14 16.12
N ILE A 145 -11.43 3.10 16.33
CA ILE A 145 -11.88 1.71 16.37
C ILE A 145 -11.44 1.13 17.71
N ASP A 146 -12.40 0.58 18.44
CA ASP A 146 -12.18 -0.11 19.69
C ASP A 146 -11.64 -1.53 19.43
N LEU A 147 -10.50 -1.84 19.97
CA LEU A 147 -9.90 -3.16 19.94
C LEU A 147 -10.26 -4.00 21.16
N ASP A 148 -10.89 -3.39 22.16
CA ASP A 148 -11.37 -4.01 23.39
C ASP A 148 -10.36 -5.03 23.97
N GLU A 149 -10.81 -6.08 24.62
CA GLU A 149 -9.99 -7.15 25.19
C GLU A 149 -9.34 -8.09 24.14
N SER A 150 -9.17 -7.64 22.89
CA SER A 150 -8.56 -8.45 21.82
C SER A 150 -7.12 -8.89 22.11
N GLY A 151 -6.41 -8.09 22.91
CA GLY A 151 -4.97 -8.22 23.11
C GLY A 151 -4.14 -7.85 21.87
N ILE A 152 -4.74 -7.22 20.88
CA ILE A 152 -4.02 -6.69 19.70
C ILE A 152 -3.08 -5.58 20.14
N THR A 153 -1.83 -5.71 19.76
CA THR A 153 -0.82 -4.66 19.94
C THR A 153 -0.29 -4.19 18.59
N TYR A 154 0.05 -2.92 18.50
CA TYR A 154 0.66 -2.32 17.32
C TYR A 154 1.72 -1.30 17.70
N GLN A 155 2.53 -0.91 16.74
CA GLN A 155 3.54 0.13 16.93
C GLN A 155 3.34 1.22 15.89
N PRO A 156 3.71 2.48 16.20
CA PRO A 156 3.77 3.55 15.22
C PRO A 156 4.48 3.10 13.93
N GLY A 157 3.85 3.37 12.79
CA GLY A 157 4.31 2.93 11.48
C GLY A 157 3.77 1.58 11.00
N ASP A 158 3.02 0.83 11.82
CA ASP A 158 2.22 -0.30 11.37
C ASP A 158 0.98 0.18 10.61
N ALA A 159 0.34 -0.74 9.90
CA ALA A 159 -0.93 -0.50 9.22
C ALA A 159 -2.05 -1.36 9.82
N LEU A 160 -3.27 -0.84 9.80
CA LEU A 160 -4.47 -1.60 10.10
C LEU A 160 -5.08 -2.12 8.80
N GLY A 161 -5.20 -3.43 8.67
CA GLY A 161 -5.96 -4.08 7.62
C GLY A 161 -7.44 -4.06 7.97
N VAL A 162 -8.26 -3.52 7.09
CA VAL A 162 -9.71 -3.37 7.27
C VAL A 162 -10.44 -4.15 6.19
N TRP A 163 -11.20 -5.15 6.59
CA TRP A 163 -12.19 -5.78 5.74
C TRP A 163 -13.44 -4.90 5.68
N PHE A 164 -14.04 -4.79 4.51
CA PHE A 164 -15.19 -3.94 4.27
C PHE A 164 -16.25 -4.65 3.45
N GLU A 165 -17.44 -4.13 3.49
CA GLU A 165 -18.52 -4.53 2.59
C GLU A 165 -18.70 -3.51 1.47
N ASN A 166 -19.01 -3.97 0.28
CA ASN A 166 -19.38 -3.10 -0.81
C ASN A 166 -20.79 -2.50 -0.61
N SER A 167 -21.08 -1.42 -1.33
CA SER A 167 -22.43 -0.86 -1.35
C SER A 167 -23.43 -1.83 -1.98
N SER A 168 -24.50 -2.13 -1.25
CA SER A 168 -25.64 -2.91 -1.78
C SER A 168 -26.27 -2.25 -3.02
N GLU A 169 -26.27 -0.92 -3.06
CA GLU A 169 -26.74 -0.16 -4.21
C GLU A 169 -25.87 -0.39 -5.45
N LEU A 170 -24.53 -0.35 -5.30
CA LEU A 170 -23.59 -0.65 -6.39
C LEU A 170 -23.76 -2.10 -6.87
N ALA A 171 -23.91 -3.06 -5.95
CA ALA A 171 -24.19 -4.45 -6.30
C ALA A 171 -25.47 -4.58 -7.13
N ASN A 172 -26.55 -3.89 -6.72
CA ASN A 172 -27.80 -3.88 -7.48
C ASN A 172 -27.67 -3.22 -8.86
N GLN A 173 -26.88 -2.15 -8.97
CA GLN A 173 -26.58 -1.54 -10.27
C GLN A 173 -25.86 -2.53 -11.21
N ILE A 174 -24.86 -3.25 -10.71
CA ILE A 174 -24.15 -4.29 -11.48
C ILE A 174 -25.11 -5.38 -11.95
N LEU A 175 -25.89 -5.95 -11.04
CA LEU A 175 -26.87 -6.99 -11.36
C LEU A 175 -27.87 -6.55 -12.44
N SER A 176 -28.38 -5.33 -12.32
CA SER A 176 -29.27 -4.73 -13.33
C SER A 176 -28.61 -4.60 -14.71
N LYS A 177 -27.31 -4.24 -14.78
CA LYS A 177 -26.57 -4.12 -16.06
C LYS A 177 -26.48 -5.44 -16.80
N VAL A 178 -26.35 -6.57 -16.08
CA VAL A 178 -26.17 -7.90 -16.66
C VAL A 178 -27.45 -8.74 -16.69
N GLY A 179 -28.54 -8.23 -16.13
CA GLY A 179 -29.88 -8.84 -16.17
C GLY A 179 -30.09 -9.97 -15.16
N LEU A 180 -29.44 -9.87 -14.00
CA LEU A 180 -29.62 -10.76 -12.84
C LEU A 180 -30.56 -10.13 -11.81
N SER A 181 -31.24 -10.98 -11.03
CA SER A 181 -32.19 -10.57 -9.99
C SER A 181 -31.54 -10.38 -8.61
N GLY A 182 -30.36 -10.96 -8.42
CA GLY A 182 -29.62 -10.94 -7.16
C GLY A 182 -29.86 -12.14 -6.24
N ILE A 183 -30.89 -12.96 -6.53
CA ILE A 183 -31.19 -14.16 -5.74
C ILE A 183 -30.57 -15.42 -6.31
N GLU A 184 -29.95 -15.35 -7.49
CA GLU A 184 -29.25 -16.48 -8.10
C GLU A 184 -28.17 -17.00 -7.16
N SER A 185 -28.07 -18.32 -7.04
CA SER A 185 -27.10 -18.96 -6.15
C SER A 185 -25.76 -19.11 -6.84
N VAL A 186 -24.69 -18.83 -6.11
CA VAL A 186 -23.29 -19.02 -6.52
C VAL A 186 -22.53 -19.72 -5.41
N ASP A 187 -21.57 -20.57 -5.77
CA ASP A 187 -20.60 -21.15 -4.84
C ASP A 187 -19.36 -20.27 -4.79
N VAL A 188 -18.99 -19.85 -3.60
CA VAL A 188 -17.77 -19.07 -3.36
C VAL A 188 -17.00 -19.72 -2.22
N ASP A 189 -15.91 -20.40 -2.52
CA ASP A 189 -15.05 -21.11 -1.57
C ASP A 189 -15.79 -22.18 -0.75
N GLY A 190 -16.81 -22.83 -1.34
CA GLY A 190 -17.67 -23.80 -0.67
C GLY A 190 -18.88 -23.21 0.06
N ASP A 191 -18.98 -21.88 0.11
CA ASP A 191 -20.15 -21.17 0.66
C ASP A 191 -21.19 -20.93 -0.44
N ASN A 192 -22.41 -21.45 -0.26
CA ASN A 192 -23.51 -21.19 -1.18
C ASN A 192 -24.21 -19.87 -0.82
N LEU A 193 -24.01 -18.83 -1.62
CA LEU A 193 -24.50 -17.49 -1.38
C LEU A 193 -25.43 -17.01 -2.50
N SER A 194 -26.30 -16.02 -2.23
CA SER A 194 -26.92 -15.28 -3.31
C SER A 194 -25.85 -14.44 -4.02
N ILE A 195 -25.99 -14.25 -5.34
CA ILE A 195 -25.04 -13.41 -6.09
C ILE A 195 -24.95 -11.98 -5.53
N HIS A 196 -26.08 -11.44 -5.02
CA HIS A 196 -26.08 -10.13 -4.35
C HIS A 196 -25.18 -10.15 -3.11
N SER A 197 -25.33 -11.14 -2.21
CA SER A 197 -24.50 -11.26 -1.00
C SER A 197 -23.04 -11.49 -1.34
N ALA A 198 -22.75 -12.27 -2.39
CA ALA A 198 -21.40 -12.50 -2.88
C ALA A 198 -20.75 -11.19 -3.38
N LEU A 199 -21.47 -10.35 -4.14
CA LEU A 199 -20.98 -9.06 -4.61
C LEU A 199 -20.72 -8.08 -3.45
N VAL A 200 -21.53 -8.14 -2.41
CA VAL A 200 -21.38 -7.25 -1.25
C VAL A 200 -20.16 -7.65 -0.40
N SER A 201 -19.92 -8.95 -0.20
CA SER A 201 -18.97 -9.41 0.84
C SER A 201 -17.74 -10.18 0.33
N LYS A 202 -17.71 -10.63 -0.93
CA LYS A 202 -16.67 -11.55 -1.41
C LYS A 202 -15.87 -11.05 -2.60
N PHE A 203 -16.37 -10.08 -3.36
CA PHE A 203 -15.76 -9.63 -4.61
C PHE A 203 -15.48 -8.14 -4.65
N GLU A 204 -14.36 -7.75 -5.27
CA GLU A 204 -14.04 -6.34 -5.55
C GLU A 204 -14.91 -5.84 -6.71
N ILE A 205 -15.76 -4.82 -6.45
CA ILE A 205 -16.66 -4.24 -7.45
C ILE A 205 -16.48 -2.72 -7.65
N THR A 206 -15.62 -2.10 -6.83
CA THR A 206 -15.36 -0.64 -6.89
C THR A 206 -14.16 -0.27 -7.76
N SER A 207 -13.40 -1.24 -8.22
CA SER A 207 -12.28 -1.03 -9.14
C SER A 207 -12.26 -2.10 -10.22
N SER A 208 -11.93 -1.73 -11.45
CA SER A 208 -11.71 -2.71 -12.50
C SER A 208 -10.22 -3.02 -12.68
N ASN A 209 -9.92 -3.99 -13.51
CA ASN A 209 -8.56 -4.37 -13.85
C ASN A 209 -8.48 -4.80 -15.34
N PRO A 210 -7.29 -4.83 -15.95
CA PRO A 210 -7.10 -5.22 -17.34
C PRO A 210 -7.70 -6.59 -17.69
N GLN A 211 -7.63 -7.56 -16.78
CA GLN A 211 -8.14 -8.92 -17.00
C GLN A 211 -9.67 -8.94 -17.11
N LEU A 212 -10.37 -8.23 -16.20
CA LEU A 212 -11.82 -8.06 -16.25
C LEU A 212 -12.25 -7.44 -17.58
N VAL A 213 -11.60 -6.33 -17.98
CA VAL A 213 -11.92 -5.63 -19.24
C VAL A 213 -11.71 -6.53 -20.43
N THR A 214 -10.63 -7.32 -20.46
CA THR A 214 -10.32 -8.28 -21.54
C THR A 214 -11.37 -9.39 -21.62
N LYS A 215 -11.65 -10.06 -20.51
CA LYS A 215 -12.66 -11.12 -20.47
C LYS A 215 -14.06 -10.60 -20.85
N PHE A 216 -14.44 -9.42 -20.36
CA PHE A 216 -15.74 -8.85 -20.72
C PHE A 216 -15.79 -8.38 -22.19
N ALA A 217 -14.69 -7.91 -22.77
CA ALA A 217 -14.60 -7.59 -24.18
C ALA A 217 -14.91 -8.83 -25.05
N GLU A 218 -14.37 -9.98 -24.68
CA GLU A 218 -14.61 -11.28 -25.36
C GLU A 218 -16.07 -11.72 -25.22
N LEU A 219 -16.60 -11.77 -23.99
CA LEU A 219 -17.97 -12.19 -23.69
C LEU A 219 -19.02 -11.30 -24.35
N SER A 220 -18.82 -9.97 -24.27
CA SER A 220 -19.76 -9.01 -24.79
C SER A 220 -19.63 -8.80 -26.31
N GLY A 221 -18.48 -9.08 -26.90
CA GLY A 221 -18.14 -8.69 -28.26
C GLY A 221 -18.18 -7.19 -28.49
N SER A 222 -17.84 -6.38 -27.48
CA SER A 222 -17.78 -4.92 -27.59
C SER A 222 -16.60 -4.49 -28.47
N LYS A 223 -16.89 -3.93 -29.64
CA LYS A 223 -15.84 -3.45 -30.56
C LYS A 223 -14.93 -2.39 -29.91
N LYS A 224 -15.48 -1.56 -29.01
CA LYS A 224 -14.73 -0.54 -28.27
C LYS A 224 -13.71 -1.19 -27.33
N LEU A 225 -14.15 -2.16 -26.51
CA LEU A 225 -13.27 -2.85 -25.56
C LEU A 225 -12.27 -3.76 -26.27
N ILE A 226 -12.68 -4.47 -27.34
CA ILE A 226 -11.77 -5.30 -28.15
C ILE A 226 -10.61 -4.44 -28.69
N LYS A 227 -10.92 -3.27 -29.26
CA LYS A 227 -9.88 -2.32 -29.74
C LYS A 227 -9.01 -1.79 -28.60
N LEU A 228 -9.57 -1.59 -27.41
CA LEU A 228 -8.85 -1.10 -26.23
C LEU A 228 -7.85 -2.15 -25.75
N VAL A 229 -8.20 -3.43 -25.79
CA VAL A 229 -7.35 -4.56 -25.35
C VAL A 229 -6.08 -4.70 -26.23
N GLU A 230 -6.11 -4.22 -27.48
CA GLU A 230 -4.94 -4.23 -28.37
C GLU A 230 -3.81 -3.29 -27.88
N ASP A 231 -4.13 -2.26 -27.07
CA ASP A 231 -3.20 -1.26 -26.54
C ASP A 231 -3.09 -1.41 -25.02
N LYS A 232 -2.03 -2.05 -24.55
CA LYS A 232 -1.84 -2.36 -23.12
C LYS A 232 -1.82 -1.13 -22.21
N ASP A 233 -1.27 -0.01 -22.68
CA ASP A 233 -1.15 1.20 -21.85
C ASP A 233 -2.51 1.88 -21.69
N LYS A 234 -3.27 2.00 -22.79
CA LYS A 234 -4.64 2.50 -22.73
C LYS A 234 -5.58 1.57 -21.95
N LEU A 235 -5.38 0.26 -22.05
CA LEU A 235 -6.15 -0.73 -21.28
C LEU A 235 -5.94 -0.53 -19.78
N ARG A 236 -4.69 -0.35 -19.33
CA ARG A 236 -4.38 -0.08 -17.92
C ARG A 236 -4.95 1.26 -17.46
N GLU A 237 -4.74 2.31 -18.24
CA GLU A 237 -5.31 3.63 -17.95
C GLU A 237 -6.84 3.57 -17.82
N TYR A 238 -7.49 2.91 -18.75
CA TYR A 238 -8.94 2.72 -18.70
C TYR A 238 -9.39 1.94 -17.48
N ALA A 239 -8.76 0.81 -17.19
CA ALA A 239 -9.09 -0.04 -16.05
C ALA A 239 -8.87 0.68 -14.72
N GLY A 240 -7.76 1.41 -14.57
CA GLY A 240 -7.44 2.17 -13.36
C GLY A 240 -8.39 3.35 -13.09
N ASN A 241 -9.10 3.84 -14.12
CA ASN A 241 -10.03 4.97 -14.02
C ASN A 241 -11.51 4.57 -14.14
N THR A 242 -11.83 3.27 -13.97
CA THR A 242 -13.17 2.75 -14.27
C THR A 242 -13.58 1.71 -13.24
N GLN A 243 -14.80 1.76 -12.74
CA GLN A 243 -15.36 0.71 -11.87
C GLN A 243 -15.95 -0.44 -12.70
N VAL A 244 -16.20 -1.58 -12.05
CA VAL A 244 -16.82 -2.75 -12.69
C VAL A 244 -18.14 -2.39 -13.37
N VAL A 245 -19.00 -1.63 -12.70
CA VAL A 245 -20.31 -1.20 -13.23
C VAL A 245 -20.17 -0.43 -14.55
N ASP A 246 -19.13 0.37 -14.70
CA ASP A 246 -18.89 1.18 -15.89
C ASP A 246 -18.39 0.31 -17.06
N VAL A 247 -17.56 -0.68 -16.79
CA VAL A 247 -17.11 -1.66 -17.79
C VAL A 247 -18.30 -2.46 -18.33
N LEU A 248 -19.16 -2.94 -17.44
CA LEU A 248 -20.36 -3.70 -17.81
C LEU A 248 -21.40 -2.85 -18.56
N ALA A 249 -21.40 -1.53 -18.33
CA ALA A 249 -22.27 -0.59 -19.03
C ALA A 249 -21.85 -0.33 -20.50
N GLU A 250 -20.61 -0.64 -20.89
CA GLU A 250 -20.11 -0.39 -22.26
C GLU A 250 -20.90 -1.14 -23.35
N LYS A 251 -21.43 -2.30 -23.00
CA LYS A 251 -22.32 -3.03 -23.89
C LYS A 251 -23.30 -3.89 -23.10
N LYS A 252 -24.60 -3.67 -23.30
CA LYS A 252 -25.65 -4.47 -22.68
C LYS A 252 -25.44 -5.95 -23.02
N THR A 253 -25.11 -6.75 -22.02
CA THR A 253 -24.80 -8.18 -22.14
C THR A 253 -25.48 -8.92 -20.99
N LYS A 254 -26.22 -9.99 -21.31
CA LYS A 254 -26.76 -10.86 -20.26
C LYS A 254 -25.69 -11.85 -19.86
N LEU A 255 -25.43 -11.97 -18.57
CA LEU A 255 -24.51 -12.93 -17.99
C LEU A 255 -25.26 -13.86 -17.05
N SER A 256 -24.79 -15.08 -16.89
CA SER A 256 -25.15 -15.92 -15.75
C SER A 256 -24.43 -15.41 -14.48
N ALA A 257 -24.86 -15.88 -13.32
CA ALA A 257 -24.21 -15.53 -12.06
C ALA A 257 -22.74 -16.02 -12.03
N ASP A 258 -22.48 -17.22 -12.52
CA ASP A 258 -21.11 -17.79 -12.60
C ASP A 258 -20.22 -17.02 -13.59
N GLU A 259 -20.75 -16.60 -14.74
CA GLU A 259 -20.00 -15.75 -15.68
C GLU A 259 -19.66 -14.40 -15.04
N LEU A 260 -20.58 -13.80 -14.26
CA LEU A 260 -20.30 -12.54 -13.58
C LEU A 260 -19.19 -12.69 -12.54
N ILE A 261 -19.27 -13.66 -11.62
CA ILE A 261 -18.22 -13.86 -10.61
C ILE A 261 -16.88 -14.27 -11.25
N GLY A 262 -16.89 -14.99 -12.37
CA GLY A 262 -15.68 -15.34 -13.14
C GLY A 262 -14.95 -14.16 -13.77
N LEU A 263 -15.58 -12.97 -13.84
CA LEU A 263 -14.94 -11.71 -14.25
C LEU A 263 -14.26 -10.98 -13.07
N LEU A 264 -14.74 -11.23 -11.84
CA LEU A 264 -14.36 -10.44 -10.66
C LEU A 264 -13.18 -11.08 -9.94
N ARG A 265 -12.39 -10.26 -9.27
CA ARG A 265 -11.41 -10.74 -8.27
C ARG A 265 -12.05 -10.75 -6.89
N LYS A 266 -11.46 -11.57 -6.01
CA LYS A 266 -11.85 -11.60 -4.59
C LYS A 266 -11.67 -10.23 -3.94
N LEU A 267 -12.53 -9.93 -2.99
CA LEU A 267 -12.37 -8.77 -2.13
C LEU A 267 -11.13 -8.97 -1.25
N THR A 268 -10.32 -7.93 -1.15
CA THR A 268 -9.16 -7.90 -0.25
C THR A 268 -9.29 -6.74 0.73
N PRO A 269 -8.79 -6.88 1.97
CA PRO A 269 -8.82 -5.78 2.92
C PRO A 269 -7.98 -4.61 2.43
N ARG A 270 -8.28 -3.41 2.91
CA ARG A 270 -7.46 -2.21 2.66
C ARG A 270 -6.59 -1.93 3.86
N LEU A 271 -5.32 -1.62 3.60
CA LEU A 271 -4.38 -1.21 4.62
C LEU A 271 -4.44 0.31 4.80
N TYR A 272 -4.48 0.74 6.05
CA TYR A 272 -4.41 2.15 6.44
C TYR A 272 -3.28 2.32 7.44
N SER A 273 -2.36 3.26 7.19
CA SER A 273 -1.33 3.60 8.18
C SER A 273 -1.99 4.05 9.48
N ILE A 274 -1.60 3.46 10.60
CA ILE A 274 -2.17 3.75 11.91
C ILE A 274 -1.81 5.17 12.32
N ALA A 275 -2.81 5.94 12.78
CA ALA A 275 -2.71 7.35 13.13
C ALA A 275 -2.66 7.61 14.64
N SER A 276 -2.50 6.58 15.46
CA SER A 276 -2.38 6.65 16.91
C SER A 276 -1.16 5.91 17.43
N SER A 277 -0.62 6.34 18.56
CA SER A 277 0.25 5.53 19.41
C SER A 277 -0.61 4.77 20.41
N GLN A 278 -0.35 3.49 20.61
CA GLN A 278 -1.07 2.69 21.59
C GLN A 278 -0.86 3.18 23.03
N ALA A 279 0.30 3.80 23.30
CA ALA A 279 0.57 4.42 24.58
C ALA A 279 -0.32 5.64 24.89
N GLU A 280 -0.89 6.28 23.85
CA GLU A 280 -1.80 7.44 23.98
C GLU A 280 -3.28 7.01 24.08
N VAL A 281 -3.66 5.90 23.43
CA VAL A 281 -5.08 5.54 23.21
C VAL A 281 -5.47 4.18 23.77
N ASP A 282 -4.56 3.51 24.47
CA ASP A 282 -4.77 2.21 25.12
C ASP A 282 -5.32 1.13 24.16
N GLU A 283 -6.57 0.76 24.29
CA GLU A 283 -7.25 -0.31 23.55
C GLU A 283 -7.90 0.17 22.24
N GLU A 284 -7.57 1.36 21.78
CA GLU A 284 -8.07 1.91 20.52
C GLU A 284 -7.03 1.89 19.41
N VAL A 285 -7.48 1.99 18.18
CA VAL A 285 -6.66 2.29 17.01
C VAL A 285 -7.32 3.37 16.15
N HIS A 286 -6.57 4.43 15.82
CA HIS A 286 -7.09 5.53 15.03
C HIS A 286 -6.55 5.51 13.60
N LEU A 287 -7.41 5.93 12.65
CA LEU A 287 -7.06 6.04 11.24
C LEU A 287 -7.38 7.45 10.71
N THR A 288 -6.68 7.82 9.64
CA THR A 288 -6.98 9.02 8.84
C THR A 288 -7.42 8.57 7.46
N VAL A 289 -8.73 8.62 7.20
CA VAL A 289 -9.34 8.05 5.99
C VAL A 289 -9.84 9.15 5.07
N GLY A 290 -9.24 9.27 3.89
CA GLY A 290 -9.77 10.11 2.81
C GLY A 290 -10.84 9.35 2.03
N LEU A 291 -12.05 9.91 1.96
CA LEU A 291 -13.10 9.35 1.10
C LEU A 291 -12.68 9.47 -0.37
N VAL A 292 -12.60 8.34 -1.04
CA VAL A 292 -12.42 8.29 -2.49
C VAL A 292 -13.76 8.52 -3.16
N GLU A 293 -13.90 9.67 -3.80
CA GLU A 293 -15.07 10.05 -4.57
C GLU A 293 -14.64 10.78 -5.84
N TYR A 294 -15.23 10.39 -6.98
CA TYR A 294 -14.98 11.06 -8.25
C TYR A 294 -16.22 10.99 -9.15
N GLN A 295 -16.34 11.95 -10.06
CA GLN A 295 -17.44 12.00 -11.01
C GLN A 295 -17.13 11.21 -12.28
N LYS A 296 -18.06 10.37 -12.71
CA LYS A 296 -18.04 9.65 -13.98
C LYS A 296 -19.31 9.99 -14.77
N GLY A 297 -19.20 10.97 -15.66
CA GLY A 297 -20.40 11.55 -16.28
C GLY A 297 -21.28 12.28 -15.26
N GLU A 298 -22.55 11.89 -15.15
CA GLU A 298 -23.50 12.43 -14.16
C GLU A 298 -23.52 11.62 -12.85
N GLU A 299 -22.82 10.50 -12.78
CA GLU A 299 -22.82 9.60 -11.61
C GLU A 299 -21.58 9.79 -10.76
N SER A 300 -21.74 9.81 -9.43
CA SER A 300 -20.64 9.75 -8.48
C SER A 300 -20.20 8.30 -8.30
N ARG A 301 -18.89 8.10 -8.20
CA ARG A 301 -18.25 6.81 -7.92
C ARG A 301 -17.49 6.90 -6.60
N LEU A 302 -17.72 5.92 -5.74
CA LEU A 302 -17.13 5.84 -4.41
C LEU A 302 -16.14 4.67 -4.33
N GLY A 303 -15.08 4.86 -3.56
CA GLY A 303 -14.17 3.77 -3.20
C GLY A 303 -14.82 2.80 -2.20
N GLY A 304 -14.47 1.52 -2.25
CA GLY A 304 -15.09 0.48 -1.41
C GLY A 304 -14.87 0.70 0.08
N ALA A 305 -13.63 0.52 0.55
CA ALA A 305 -13.28 0.61 1.96
C ALA A 305 -13.45 2.03 2.52
N SER A 306 -13.02 3.07 1.78
CA SER A 306 -13.11 4.45 2.25
C SER A 306 -14.56 4.90 2.46
N SER A 307 -15.47 4.54 1.55
CA SER A 307 -16.89 4.86 1.71
C SER A 307 -17.59 3.97 2.76
N PHE A 308 -17.10 2.74 2.95
CA PHE A 308 -17.57 1.89 4.04
C PHE A 308 -17.30 2.56 5.39
N LEU A 309 -16.04 2.90 5.69
CA LEU A 309 -15.65 3.52 6.95
C LEU A 309 -16.22 4.94 7.12
N ALA A 310 -16.30 5.73 6.04
CA ALA A 310 -16.70 7.12 6.14
C ALA A 310 -18.21 7.36 6.14
N GLN A 311 -19.01 6.47 5.52
CA GLN A 311 -20.41 6.77 5.24
C GLN A 311 -21.40 5.64 5.53
N ARG A 312 -20.96 4.37 5.49
CA ARG A 312 -21.87 3.22 5.57
C ARG A 312 -21.81 2.46 6.89
N LEU A 313 -20.64 2.47 7.54
CA LEU A 313 -20.48 1.92 8.88
C LEU A 313 -20.92 2.98 9.89
N GLU A 314 -21.93 2.67 10.68
CA GLU A 314 -22.41 3.56 11.75
C GLU A 314 -21.58 3.37 13.02
N GLU A 315 -21.50 4.41 13.86
CA GLU A 315 -20.87 4.30 15.18
C GLU A 315 -21.57 3.20 16.02
N GLY A 316 -20.79 2.35 16.64
CA GLY A 316 -21.25 1.12 17.30
C GLY A 316 -21.35 -0.09 16.35
N GLY A 317 -21.10 0.08 15.07
CA GLY A 317 -21.09 -1.01 14.08
C GLY A 317 -19.78 -1.81 14.09
N GLU A 318 -19.87 -3.06 13.63
CA GLU A 318 -18.75 -4.00 13.60
C GLU A 318 -17.88 -3.85 12.35
N VAL A 319 -16.58 -3.93 12.52
CA VAL A 319 -15.59 -3.95 11.45
C VAL A 319 -14.51 -5.01 11.72
N LYS A 320 -14.16 -5.79 10.71
CA LYS A 320 -13.12 -6.81 10.82
C LYS A 320 -11.76 -6.21 10.52
N VAL A 321 -10.84 -6.35 11.47
CA VAL A 321 -9.50 -5.72 11.42
C VAL A 321 -8.38 -6.70 11.81
N PHE A 322 -7.17 -6.39 11.37
CA PHE A 322 -5.92 -7.02 11.79
C PHE A 322 -4.77 -6.03 11.64
N VAL A 323 -3.70 -6.24 12.39
CA VAL A 323 -2.50 -5.40 12.26
C VAL A 323 -1.53 -6.02 11.25
N GLU A 324 -1.09 -5.21 10.31
CA GLU A 324 0.00 -5.51 9.38
C GLU A 324 1.28 -4.80 9.85
N ASN A 325 2.26 -5.59 10.29
CA ASN A 325 3.52 -5.05 10.81
C ASN A 325 4.40 -4.51 9.68
N ASN A 326 4.79 -3.25 9.77
CA ASN A 326 5.70 -2.62 8.81
C ASN A 326 7.09 -2.38 9.41
N ASN A 327 7.98 -3.36 9.30
CA ASN A 327 9.36 -3.29 9.82
C ASN A 327 10.27 -2.31 9.05
N ASN A 328 9.78 -1.69 7.99
CA ASN A 328 10.53 -0.74 7.17
C ASN A 328 10.11 0.71 7.38
N PHE A 329 9.16 0.96 8.29
CA PHE A 329 8.67 2.30 8.62
C PHE A 329 8.48 2.42 10.14
N LYS A 330 9.61 2.59 10.86
CA LYS A 330 9.64 2.61 12.33
C LYS A 330 10.45 3.78 12.85
N LEU A 331 10.06 4.29 14.03
CA LEU A 331 10.86 5.25 14.79
C LEU A 331 12.27 4.71 15.07
N PRO A 332 13.29 5.60 15.26
CA PRO A 332 14.60 5.17 15.72
C PRO A 332 14.48 4.57 17.13
N GLN A 333 15.39 3.63 17.45
CA GLN A 333 15.43 3.01 18.78
C GLN A 333 15.87 3.98 19.88
N ASP A 334 16.66 4.99 19.51
CA ASP A 334 17.11 6.04 20.44
C ASP A 334 16.20 7.25 20.28
N ASP A 335 15.42 7.54 21.31
CA ASP A 335 14.47 8.65 21.38
C ASP A 335 15.13 10.04 21.29
N ASN A 336 16.46 10.13 21.49
CA ASN A 336 17.24 11.36 21.29
C ASN A 336 17.54 11.63 19.80
N THR A 337 17.30 10.66 18.92
CA THR A 337 17.54 10.82 17.49
C THR A 337 16.57 11.82 16.87
N PRO A 338 17.07 12.83 16.13
CA PRO A 338 16.19 13.77 15.42
C PRO A 338 15.38 13.04 14.31
N ILE A 339 14.15 13.50 14.08
CA ILE A 339 13.33 12.99 12.98
C ILE A 339 12.76 14.12 12.12
N ILE A 340 12.72 13.89 10.80
CA ILE A 340 12.09 14.76 9.81
C ILE A 340 10.98 13.95 9.13
N MET A 341 9.77 14.46 9.12
CA MET A 341 8.57 13.79 8.61
C MET A 341 7.95 14.63 7.48
N VAL A 342 7.65 14.01 6.35
CA VAL A 342 7.02 14.66 5.19
C VAL A 342 5.75 13.91 4.84
N GLY A 343 4.58 14.49 5.16
CA GLY A 343 3.28 13.82 5.03
C GLY A 343 2.15 14.73 4.60
N PRO A 344 1.99 14.99 3.29
CA PRO A 344 0.85 15.76 2.80
C PRO A 344 -0.43 14.92 2.79
N GLY A 345 -1.57 15.60 3.02
CA GLY A 345 -2.89 14.98 3.04
C GLY A 345 -2.99 13.86 4.07
N THR A 346 -3.56 12.72 3.68
CA THR A 346 -3.67 11.54 4.56
C THR A 346 -2.34 10.89 4.92
N GLY A 347 -1.25 11.23 4.22
CA GLY A 347 0.12 10.84 4.61
C GLY A 347 0.56 11.37 5.98
N ILE A 348 -0.23 12.22 6.62
CA ILE A 348 -0.04 12.69 8.00
C ILE A 348 -0.29 11.57 9.04
N ALA A 349 -1.05 10.54 8.70
CA ALA A 349 -1.52 9.50 9.63
C ALA A 349 -0.39 8.90 10.49
N PRO A 350 0.66 8.27 9.93
CA PRO A 350 1.71 7.67 10.76
C PRO A 350 2.52 8.72 11.54
N PHE A 351 2.55 9.97 11.10
CA PHE A 351 3.28 11.02 11.80
C PHE A 351 2.55 11.53 13.04
N ARG A 352 1.21 11.45 13.05
CA ARG A 352 0.44 11.66 14.28
C ARG A 352 0.83 10.61 15.32
N SER A 353 0.86 9.34 14.94
CA SER A 353 1.29 8.27 15.86
C SER A 353 2.74 8.43 16.33
N PHE A 354 3.65 8.87 15.44
CA PHE A 354 5.05 9.10 15.79
C PHE A 354 5.22 10.20 16.84
N VAL A 355 4.48 11.32 16.72
CA VAL A 355 4.57 12.42 17.68
C VAL A 355 3.94 12.03 19.01
N GLN A 356 2.80 11.34 19.01
CA GLN A 356 2.20 10.79 20.23
C GLN A 356 3.14 9.85 20.96
N GLU A 357 3.74 8.89 20.27
CA GLU A 357 4.70 7.95 20.87
C GLU A 357 5.89 8.66 21.49
N ARG A 358 6.46 9.65 20.79
CA ARG A 358 7.59 10.42 21.29
C ARG A 358 7.22 11.31 22.48
N GLU A 359 6.02 11.89 22.52
CA GLU A 359 5.52 12.64 23.68
C GLU A 359 5.34 11.71 24.88
N ASN A 360 4.75 10.51 24.69
CA ASN A 360 4.57 9.53 25.77
C ASN A 360 5.89 8.93 26.29
N ASN A 361 6.92 8.87 25.45
CA ASN A 361 8.26 8.40 25.84
C ASN A 361 9.15 9.52 26.40
N ASP A 362 8.66 10.75 26.56
CA ASP A 362 9.48 11.92 26.93
C ASP A 362 10.72 12.09 26.03
N ALA A 363 10.58 11.85 24.73
CA ALA A 363 11.67 11.87 23.77
C ALA A 363 12.29 13.27 23.63
N GLU A 364 13.59 13.41 23.90
CA GLU A 364 14.31 14.70 23.80
C GLU A 364 14.78 15.03 22.38
N GLY A 365 14.75 14.06 21.46
CA GLY A 365 15.16 14.24 20.07
C GLY A 365 14.26 15.24 19.32
N LYS A 366 14.89 16.09 18.51
CA LYS A 366 14.17 17.08 17.71
C LYS A 366 13.19 16.41 16.72
N THR A 367 11.98 16.97 16.60
CA THR A 367 10.92 16.46 15.72
C THR A 367 10.48 17.54 14.75
N TRP A 368 10.52 17.28 13.44
CA TRP A 368 10.16 18.25 12.40
C TRP A 368 9.15 17.67 11.44
N LEU A 369 8.02 18.34 11.25
CA LEU A 369 6.96 17.94 10.35
C LEU A 369 6.83 18.92 9.17
N PHE A 370 6.80 18.38 7.95
CA PHE A 370 6.37 19.06 6.73
C PHE A 370 4.99 18.53 6.34
N PHE A 371 3.98 19.35 6.51
CA PHE A 371 2.60 19.04 6.15
C PHE A 371 2.18 19.82 4.90
N GLY A 372 1.36 19.22 4.06
CA GLY A 372 0.83 19.90 2.88
C GLY A 372 -0.60 19.45 2.54
N ASP A 373 -1.42 20.40 2.06
CA ASP A 373 -2.74 20.09 1.47
C ASP A 373 -3.20 21.23 0.55
N ARG A 374 -4.51 21.33 0.28
CA ARG A 374 -5.08 22.33 -0.64
C ARG A 374 -5.15 23.70 -0.02
N THR A 375 -5.85 23.85 1.11
CA THR A 375 -6.09 25.15 1.78
C THR A 375 -5.86 25.05 3.28
N PHE A 376 -5.36 26.15 3.87
CA PHE A 376 -5.11 26.24 5.31
C PHE A 376 -6.40 26.11 6.14
N THR A 377 -7.45 26.81 5.72
CA THR A 377 -8.68 26.91 6.52
C THR A 377 -9.57 25.68 6.45
N GLN A 378 -9.45 24.86 5.39
CA GLN A 378 -10.35 23.73 5.16
C GLN A 378 -9.64 22.37 5.27
N ASP A 379 -8.34 22.33 5.00
CA ASP A 379 -7.66 21.07 4.77
C ASP A 379 -6.45 20.85 5.72
N PHE A 380 -6.28 21.69 6.74
CA PHE A 380 -5.21 21.51 7.73
C PHE A 380 -5.63 20.46 8.76
N LEU A 381 -5.34 19.19 8.45
CA LEU A 381 -5.70 18.05 9.30
C LEU A 381 -4.99 18.13 10.66
N TYR A 382 -5.72 17.86 11.74
CA TYR A 382 -5.22 17.86 13.13
C TYR A 382 -4.53 19.16 13.58
N GLN A 383 -4.91 20.30 13.01
CA GLN A 383 -4.27 21.59 13.27
C GLN A 383 -4.09 21.91 14.76
N VAL A 384 -5.11 21.66 15.57
CA VAL A 384 -5.10 21.96 17.02
C VAL A 384 -4.11 21.06 17.76
N GLU A 385 -4.00 19.79 17.36
CA GLU A 385 -3.03 18.86 17.94
C GLU A 385 -1.59 19.30 17.63
N TRP A 386 -1.30 19.69 16.37
CA TRP A 386 0.03 20.20 16.02
C TRP A 386 0.41 21.46 16.77
N GLN A 387 -0.55 22.34 17.01
CA GLN A 387 -0.32 23.54 17.84
C GLN A 387 -0.03 23.17 19.30
N LYS A 388 -0.72 22.17 19.85
CA LYS A 388 -0.44 21.62 21.20
C LYS A 388 0.99 21.07 21.25
N TYR A 389 1.40 20.23 20.29
CA TYR A 389 2.72 19.62 20.25
C TYR A 389 3.85 20.65 20.04
N LEU A 390 3.63 21.69 19.25
CA LEU A 390 4.58 22.80 19.14
C LEU A 390 4.73 23.55 20.49
N LYS A 391 3.66 23.71 21.22
CA LYS A 391 3.66 24.38 22.51
C LYS A 391 4.28 23.55 23.63
N SER A 392 4.05 22.23 23.63
CA SER A 392 4.66 21.30 24.61
C SER A 392 6.14 21.04 24.30
N GLY A 393 6.57 21.20 23.04
CA GLY A 393 7.91 20.90 22.57
C GLY A 393 8.05 19.49 21.97
N ALA A 394 7.02 18.64 22.02
CA ALA A 394 7.01 17.33 21.37
C ALA A 394 7.21 17.44 19.85
N LEU A 395 6.74 18.53 19.24
CA LEU A 395 7.06 18.94 17.88
C LEU A 395 7.96 20.16 17.91
N THR A 396 9.20 20.03 17.46
CA THR A 396 10.19 21.14 17.47
C THR A 396 9.89 22.14 16.37
N LYS A 397 9.46 21.66 15.18
CA LYS A 397 9.23 22.51 14.02
C LYS A 397 8.13 21.96 13.11
N LEU A 398 7.35 22.89 12.55
CA LEU A 398 6.30 22.59 11.57
C LEU A 398 6.40 23.56 10.39
N ASP A 399 6.56 23.03 9.20
CA ASP A 399 6.44 23.76 7.95
C ASP A 399 5.20 23.28 7.19
N VAL A 400 4.41 24.21 6.66
CA VAL A 400 3.16 23.90 5.98
C VAL A 400 3.16 24.43 4.54
N ALA A 401 2.52 23.67 3.65
CA ALA A 401 2.39 23.98 2.24
C ALA A 401 0.93 23.85 1.81
N PHE A 402 0.28 24.96 1.47
CA PHE A 402 -1.10 24.96 0.98
C PHE A 402 -1.13 25.38 -0.49
N SER A 403 -1.46 24.44 -1.36
CA SER A 403 -1.29 24.59 -2.80
C SER A 403 -2.35 25.47 -3.49
N ARG A 404 -3.40 25.90 -2.77
CA ARG A 404 -4.50 26.71 -3.31
C ARG A 404 -4.77 28.01 -2.59
N ASP A 405 -3.99 28.38 -1.58
CA ASP A 405 -4.15 29.62 -0.83
C ASP A 405 -3.49 30.84 -1.52
N GLN A 406 -2.66 30.57 -2.51
CA GLN A 406 -1.98 31.58 -3.32
C GLN A 406 -2.02 31.20 -4.81
N LYS A 407 -1.60 32.13 -5.67
CA LYS A 407 -1.61 31.96 -7.12
C LYS A 407 -0.65 30.85 -7.60
N GLU A 408 0.58 30.87 -7.11
CA GLU A 408 1.56 29.81 -7.36
C GLU A 408 1.32 28.67 -6.39
N LYS A 409 1.31 27.44 -6.92
CA LYS A 409 1.15 26.25 -6.11
C LYS A 409 2.43 25.99 -5.31
N VAL A 410 2.27 25.81 -4.00
CA VAL A 410 3.35 25.46 -3.09
C VAL A 410 3.05 24.08 -2.50
N TYR A 411 4.00 23.16 -2.59
CA TYR A 411 3.92 21.81 -2.06
C TYR A 411 5.02 21.58 -1.01
N VAL A 412 5.08 20.41 -0.42
CA VAL A 412 6.05 20.11 0.66
C VAL A 412 7.50 20.12 0.17
N GLN A 413 7.78 19.76 -1.08
CA GLN A 413 9.13 19.78 -1.63
C GLN A 413 9.69 21.21 -1.76
N GLU A 414 8.85 22.22 -2.06
CA GLU A 414 9.29 23.63 -2.06
C GLU A 414 9.68 24.06 -0.65
N ARG A 415 8.90 23.65 0.38
CA ARG A 415 9.24 23.94 1.78
C ARG A 415 10.54 23.25 2.21
N LEU A 416 10.79 22.03 1.78
CA LEU A 416 12.08 21.37 2.02
C LEU A 416 13.25 22.15 1.39
N ILE A 417 13.10 22.65 0.19
CA ILE A 417 14.13 23.48 -0.49
C ILE A 417 14.31 24.82 0.22
N GLU A 418 13.25 25.48 0.65
CA GLU A 418 13.35 26.73 1.43
C GLU A 418 14.12 26.53 2.73
N GLN A 419 13.97 25.36 3.37
CA GLN A 419 14.64 25.00 4.62
C GLN A 419 15.93 24.18 4.41
N ALA A 420 16.45 24.14 3.18
CA ALA A 420 17.50 23.23 2.74
C ALA A 420 18.73 23.15 3.67
N ALA A 421 19.22 24.32 4.13
CA ALA A 421 20.38 24.36 5.03
C ALA A 421 20.13 23.64 6.35
N GLN A 422 18.95 23.84 6.95
CA GLN A 422 18.58 23.22 8.22
C GLN A 422 18.23 21.75 8.07
N VAL A 423 17.57 21.34 6.95
CA VAL A 423 17.33 19.94 6.61
C VAL A 423 18.66 19.21 6.47
N TRP A 424 19.62 19.79 5.74
CA TRP A 424 20.95 19.23 5.60
C TRP A 424 21.66 19.09 6.94
N GLN A 425 21.62 20.14 7.77
CA GLN A 425 22.21 20.10 9.11
C GLN A 425 21.65 18.93 9.94
N TRP A 426 20.33 18.76 10.00
CA TRP A 426 19.71 17.68 10.77
C TRP A 426 20.09 16.31 10.21
N LEU A 427 20.18 16.16 8.90
CA LEU A 427 20.65 14.90 8.30
C LEU A 427 22.10 14.56 8.70
N GLN A 428 22.97 15.61 8.82
CA GLN A 428 24.35 15.42 9.31
C GLN A 428 24.40 15.12 10.82
N GLU A 429 23.46 15.63 11.61
CA GLU A 429 23.27 15.31 13.02
C GLU A 429 22.70 13.88 13.25
N GLY A 430 22.43 13.15 12.20
CA GLY A 430 21.95 11.77 12.29
C GLY A 430 20.45 11.61 12.14
N ALA A 431 19.71 12.67 11.77
CA ALA A 431 18.26 12.60 11.64
C ALA A 431 17.76 11.47 10.73
N TYR A 432 16.66 10.84 11.14
CA TYR A 432 15.86 9.95 10.31
C TYR A 432 14.86 10.78 9.52
N LEU A 433 14.63 10.38 8.27
CA LEU A 433 13.69 11.06 7.37
C LEU A 433 12.60 10.08 6.93
N TYR A 434 11.37 10.51 7.07
CA TYR A 434 10.17 9.73 6.75
C TYR A 434 9.32 10.44 5.72
N VAL A 435 8.83 9.70 4.73
CA VAL A 435 7.92 10.22 3.70
C VAL A 435 6.71 9.29 3.59
N CYS A 436 5.52 9.85 3.77
CA CYS A 436 4.26 9.11 3.63
C CYS A 436 3.27 9.84 2.72
N GLY A 437 2.56 9.09 1.87
CA GLY A 437 1.53 9.59 0.96
C GLY A 437 1.72 9.18 -0.50
N ASP A 438 1.36 10.04 -1.47
CA ASP A 438 1.35 9.75 -2.91
C ASP A 438 2.69 9.25 -3.45
N ALA A 439 2.69 7.99 -3.92
CA ALA A 439 3.85 7.34 -4.54
C ALA A 439 4.18 7.89 -5.93
N THR A 440 3.19 8.40 -6.68
CA THR A 440 3.31 8.67 -8.11
C THR A 440 4.04 9.99 -8.40
N ARG A 441 3.75 11.03 -7.63
CA ARG A 441 4.30 12.39 -7.82
C ARG A 441 5.06 12.85 -6.58
N MET A 442 4.37 12.97 -5.45
CA MET A 442 4.93 13.56 -4.23
C MET A 442 6.22 12.88 -3.77
N ALA A 443 6.27 11.57 -3.70
CA ALA A 443 7.45 10.85 -3.26
C ALA A 443 8.67 11.05 -4.18
N LYS A 444 8.45 11.22 -5.49
CA LYS A 444 9.50 11.53 -6.48
C LYS A 444 10.00 12.95 -6.30
N ASP A 445 9.08 13.92 -6.16
CA ASP A 445 9.42 15.33 -6.01
C ASP A 445 10.18 15.59 -4.70
N VAL A 446 9.76 14.94 -3.60
CA VAL A 446 10.48 14.99 -2.32
C VAL A 446 11.87 14.36 -2.44
N HIS A 447 11.99 13.22 -3.12
CA HIS A 447 13.30 12.59 -3.36
C HIS A 447 14.24 13.52 -4.15
N GLU A 448 13.73 14.16 -5.18
CA GLU A 448 14.48 15.12 -6.00
C GLU A 448 14.92 16.35 -5.19
N ALA A 449 14.03 16.85 -4.32
CA ALA A 449 14.37 17.94 -3.40
C ALA A 449 15.50 17.55 -2.44
N LEU A 450 15.48 16.33 -1.89
CA LEU A 450 16.54 15.85 -1.01
C LEU A 450 17.90 15.71 -1.73
N VAL A 451 17.89 15.21 -2.96
CA VAL A 451 19.12 15.16 -3.77
C VAL A 451 19.63 16.57 -4.03
N THR A 452 18.78 17.51 -4.39
CA THR A 452 19.14 18.93 -4.60
C THR A 452 19.72 19.56 -3.32
N ILE A 453 19.18 19.22 -2.15
CA ILE A 453 19.69 19.68 -0.84
C ILE A 453 21.10 19.13 -0.62
N ALA A 454 21.32 17.85 -0.88
CA ALA A 454 22.64 17.22 -0.73
C ALA A 454 23.68 17.81 -1.72
N GLU A 455 23.30 18.08 -2.97
CA GLU A 455 24.16 18.76 -3.94
C GLU A 455 24.61 20.13 -3.42
N LYS A 456 23.67 20.98 -3.02
CA LYS A 456 23.92 22.37 -2.68
C LYS A 456 24.61 22.56 -1.34
N HIS A 457 24.13 21.88 -0.30
CA HIS A 457 24.60 22.07 1.08
C HIS A 457 25.67 21.04 1.46
N GLY A 458 25.72 19.89 0.80
CA GLY A 458 26.79 18.89 0.93
C GLY A 458 27.99 19.17 0.04
N ASN A 459 27.91 20.17 -0.86
CA ASN A 459 28.91 20.47 -1.90
C ASN A 459 29.30 19.20 -2.71
N GLN A 460 28.29 18.44 -3.11
CA GLN A 460 28.41 17.16 -3.78
C GLN A 460 28.06 17.26 -5.27
N SER A 461 28.64 16.41 -6.11
CA SER A 461 28.11 16.20 -7.44
C SER A 461 26.75 15.52 -7.38
N ARG A 462 25.96 15.60 -8.45
CA ARG A 462 24.67 14.92 -8.56
C ARG A 462 24.76 13.42 -8.20
N GLU A 463 25.75 12.71 -8.75
CA GLU A 463 25.97 11.30 -8.49
C GLU A 463 26.28 11.03 -7.01
N GLN A 464 27.10 11.90 -6.38
CA GLN A 464 27.44 11.77 -4.95
C GLN A 464 26.22 12.04 -4.08
N ALA A 465 25.39 13.04 -4.44
CA ALA A 465 24.17 13.34 -3.72
C ALA A 465 23.14 12.20 -3.81
N GLU A 466 22.94 11.62 -5.00
CA GLU A 466 22.09 10.43 -5.18
C GLU A 466 22.62 9.25 -4.38
N GLN A 467 23.95 9.02 -4.37
CA GLN A 467 24.56 7.98 -3.56
C GLN A 467 24.33 8.22 -2.06
N TYR A 468 24.51 9.46 -1.58
CA TYR A 468 24.25 9.83 -0.18
C TYR A 468 22.81 9.52 0.25
N ILE A 469 21.82 9.93 -0.55
CA ILE A 469 20.40 9.64 -0.28
C ILE A 469 20.13 8.13 -0.32
N ASN A 470 20.77 7.40 -1.23
CA ASN A 470 20.69 5.94 -1.27
C ASN A 470 21.33 5.29 -0.03
N ASP A 471 22.40 5.84 0.48
CA ASP A 471 23.06 5.32 1.70
C ASP A 471 22.23 5.60 2.96
N LEU A 472 21.49 6.72 3.03
CA LEU A 472 20.48 6.96 4.08
C LEU A 472 19.38 5.88 4.03
N ARG A 473 18.93 5.48 2.84
CA ARG A 473 17.95 4.38 2.68
C ARG A 473 18.52 3.05 3.16
N LYS A 474 19.77 2.72 2.79
CA LYS A 474 20.44 1.48 3.25
C LYS A 474 20.60 1.43 4.77
N ALA A 475 20.90 2.56 5.36
CA ALA A 475 21.00 2.72 6.81
C ALA A 475 19.61 2.76 7.52
N LYS A 476 18.50 2.61 6.77
CA LYS A 476 17.11 2.78 7.26
C LYS A 476 16.87 4.15 7.91
N ARG A 477 17.67 5.16 7.53
CA ARG A 477 17.48 6.55 7.96
C ARG A 477 16.58 7.37 7.01
N TYR A 478 16.33 6.88 5.80
CA TYR A 478 15.32 7.40 4.88
C TYR A 478 14.30 6.31 4.60
N GLN A 479 13.13 6.43 5.19
CA GLN A 479 12.05 5.45 5.13
C GLN A 479 10.84 6.04 4.40
N ARG A 480 10.11 5.20 3.65
CA ARG A 480 8.94 5.63 2.88
C ARG A 480 7.81 4.65 3.06
N ASP A 481 6.62 5.18 3.32
CA ASP A 481 5.34 4.49 3.32
C ASP A 481 4.43 5.21 2.31
N VAL A 482 4.51 4.78 1.05
CA VAL A 482 3.88 5.51 -0.08
C VAL A 482 2.97 4.58 -0.88
N TYR A 483 1.78 5.05 -1.22
CA TYR A 483 0.68 4.31 -1.82
C TYR A 483 0.01 5.05 -2.97
#